data_5faa73726562ca0435b7e7887cd645d1
#
_entry.id   5faa73726562ca0435b7e7887cd645d1
#
_cell.length_a   1.000
_cell.length_b   1.000
_cell.length_c   1.000
_cell.angle_alpha   90.00
_cell.angle_beta   90.00
_cell.angle_gamma   90.00
#
_symmetry.space_group_name_H-M   'P 1'
#
loop_
_entity.id
_entity.type
_entity.pdbx_description
1 polymer ?
#
loop_
_entity_poly.entity_id
_entity_poly.type
_entity_poly.pdbx_seq_one_letter_code
_entity_poly.pdbx_strand_id
1 'polypeptide(L)'
;MTNWPTIDMVKTGQNINRLRKQAGLSVKDLQDIFGFATPQAIYKWQQGVALPTIDNLVVLAAALQVRLDDLLILDVPAQMKIGA
;
A
#
# COMPACT_ATOMS: atom_id res chain seq x y z
N MET A 1 -10.11 21.91 9.78
CA MET A 1 -8.78 21.58 9.21
C MET A 1 -7.99 20.76 10.22
N THR A 2 -7.40 19.70 9.78
CA THR A 2 -6.65 18.81 10.66
C THR A 2 -5.15 19.16 10.65
N ASN A 3 -4.50 19.04 11.80
CA ASN A 3 -3.05 19.15 11.93
C ASN A 3 -2.39 17.78 12.10
N TRP A 4 -3.12 16.72 11.84
CA TRP A 4 -2.64 15.36 11.96
C TRP A 4 -2.26 14.81 10.57
N PRO A 5 -1.32 13.87 10.52
CA PRO A 5 -1.01 13.21 9.26
C PRO A 5 -2.18 12.41 8.73
N THR A 6 -2.24 12.29 7.43
CA THR A 6 -3.19 11.42 6.74
C THR A 6 -2.45 10.52 5.79
N ILE A 7 -3.11 9.47 5.32
CA ILE A 7 -2.54 8.60 4.30
C ILE A 7 -2.82 9.23 2.94
N ASP A 8 -1.78 9.40 2.13
CA ASP A 8 -1.93 9.78 0.74
C ASP A 8 -2.27 8.52 -0.04
N MET A 9 -3.54 8.34 -0.37
CA MET A 9 -4.03 7.10 -0.97
C MET A 9 -3.47 6.89 -2.36
N VAL A 10 -3.38 7.95 -3.17
CA VAL A 10 -2.87 7.83 -4.54
C VAL A 10 -1.39 7.46 -4.53
N LYS A 11 -0.59 8.16 -3.74
CA LYS A 11 0.85 7.87 -3.65
C LYS A 11 1.10 6.51 -3.02
N THR A 12 0.28 6.11 -2.04
CA THR A 12 0.38 4.77 -1.47
C THR A 12 0.12 3.71 -2.54
N GLY A 13 -0.91 3.90 -3.35
CA GLY A 13 -1.21 2.98 -4.45
C GLY A 13 -0.08 2.88 -5.47
N GLN A 14 0.49 4.01 -5.85
CA GLN A 14 1.65 4.05 -6.74
C GLN A 14 2.86 3.33 -6.12
N ASN A 15 3.05 3.50 -4.82
CA ASN A 15 4.13 2.85 -4.09
C ASN A 15 3.94 1.33 -4.05
N ILE A 16 2.73 0.85 -3.79
CA ILE A 16 2.42 -0.58 -3.84
C ILE A 16 2.76 -1.14 -5.22
N ASN A 17 2.34 -0.46 -6.28
CA ASN A 17 2.63 -0.88 -7.65
C ASN A 17 4.14 -0.94 -7.91
N ARG A 18 4.87 0.08 -7.48
CA ARG A 18 6.33 0.13 -7.62
C ARG A 18 7.02 -1.01 -6.88
N LEU A 19 6.63 -1.23 -5.63
CA LEU A 19 7.23 -2.28 -4.79
C LEU A 19 6.89 -3.67 -5.34
N ARG A 20 5.69 -3.85 -5.87
CA ARG A 20 5.29 -5.11 -6.52
C ARG A 20 6.21 -5.42 -7.69
N LYS A 21 6.41 -4.44 -8.57
CA LYS A 21 7.28 -4.62 -9.74
C LYS A 21 8.73 -4.87 -9.32
N GLN A 22 9.19 -4.17 -8.31
CA GLN A 22 10.54 -4.34 -7.76
C GLN A 22 10.74 -5.75 -7.20
N ALA A 23 9.70 -6.33 -6.62
CA ALA A 23 9.72 -7.70 -6.10
C ALA A 23 9.59 -8.76 -7.21
N GLY A 24 9.36 -8.33 -8.45
CA GLY A 24 9.21 -9.25 -9.57
C GLY A 24 7.86 -9.96 -9.61
N LEU A 25 6.85 -9.40 -8.97
CA LEU A 25 5.52 -10.01 -8.87
C LEU A 25 4.54 -9.33 -9.83
N SER A 26 3.73 -10.14 -10.51
CA SER A 26 2.62 -9.65 -11.30
C SER A 26 1.40 -9.42 -10.40
N VAL A 27 0.39 -8.72 -10.94
CA VAL A 27 -0.91 -8.62 -10.26
C VAL A 27 -1.51 -10.00 -10.06
N LYS A 28 -1.36 -10.90 -11.04
CA LYS A 28 -1.84 -12.27 -10.93
C LYS A 28 -1.15 -13.02 -9.79
N ASP A 29 0.16 -12.81 -9.62
CA ASP A 29 0.90 -13.40 -8.51
C ASP A 29 0.31 -12.97 -7.18
N LEU A 30 0.04 -11.68 -7.01
CA LEU A 30 -0.59 -11.19 -5.79
C LEU A 30 -1.99 -11.75 -5.61
N GLN A 31 -2.76 -11.80 -6.69
CA GLN A 31 -4.10 -12.40 -6.64
C GLN A 31 -4.04 -13.83 -6.08
N ASP A 32 -3.09 -14.62 -6.55
CA ASP A 32 -2.91 -16.00 -6.11
C ASP A 32 -2.46 -16.07 -4.65
N ILE A 33 -1.53 -15.20 -4.24
CA ILE A 33 -1.05 -15.13 -2.85
C ILE A 33 -2.21 -14.84 -1.90
N PHE A 34 -3.08 -13.90 -2.26
CA PHE A 34 -4.23 -13.54 -1.43
C PHE A 34 -5.40 -14.52 -1.54
N GLY A 35 -5.41 -15.35 -2.57
CA GLY A 35 -6.55 -16.22 -2.82
C GLY A 35 -7.79 -15.48 -3.30
N PHE A 36 -7.62 -14.33 -3.94
CA PHE A 36 -8.74 -13.55 -4.44
C PHE A 36 -9.30 -14.15 -5.72
N ALA A 37 -10.62 -14.17 -5.85
CA ALA A 37 -11.29 -14.66 -7.05
C ALA A 37 -11.00 -13.77 -8.27
N THR A 38 -10.77 -12.47 -8.05
CA THR A 38 -10.49 -11.50 -9.10
C THR A 38 -9.37 -10.57 -8.65
N PRO A 39 -8.70 -9.86 -9.56
CA PRO A 39 -7.64 -8.91 -9.19
C PRO A 39 -8.17 -7.53 -8.81
N GLN A 40 -9.47 -7.33 -8.73
CA GLN A 40 -10.05 -5.99 -8.61
C GLN A 40 -9.60 -5.25 -7.36
N ALA A 41 -9.51 -5.93 -6.22
CA ALA A 41 -9.06 -5.29 -4.99
C ALA A 41 -7.64 -4.73 -5.16
N ILE A 42 -6.76 -5.49 -5.80
CA ILE A 42 -5.37 -5.07 -6.02
C ILE A 42 -5.32 -3.83 -6.91
N TYR A 43 -6.11 -3.81 -7.98
CA TYR A 43 -6.19 -2.62 -8.83
C TYR A 43 -6.71 -1.40 -8.08
N LYS A 44 -7.71 -1.58 -7.22
CA LYS A 44 -8.22 -0.48 -6.40
C LYS A 44 -7.14 0.06 -5.46
N TRP A 45 -6.32 -0.81 -4.89
CA TRP A 45 -5.19 -0.36 -4.06
C TRP A 45 -4.21 0.48 -4.89
N GLN A 46 -3.84 -0.02 -6.06
CA GLN A 46 -2.88 0.67 -6.94
C GLN A 46 -3.40 2.00 -7.47
N GLN A 47 -4.71 2.11 -7.63
CA GLN A 47 -5.35 3.35 -8.09
C GLN A 47 -5.61 4.35 -6.98
N GLY A 48 -5.40 3.97 -5.72
CA GLY A 48 -5.70 4.83 -4.59
C GLY A 48 -7.18 4.99 -4.30
N VAL A 49 -8.01 4.08 -4.81
CA VAL A 49 -9.46 4.09 -4.58
C VAL A 49 -9.80 3.49 -3.23
N ALA A 50 -9.05 2.48 -2.82
CA ALA A 50 -9.25 1.81 -1.54
C ALA A 50 -7.90 1.40 -0.99
N LEU A 51 -7.81 1.26 0.33
CA LEU A 51 -6.64 0.73 1.01
C LEU A 51 -6.86 -0.74 1.34
N PRO A 52 -5.79 -1.55 1.36
CA PRO A 52 -5.90 -2.89 1.93
C PRO A 52 -6.32 -2.81 3.40
N THR A 53 -7.04 -3.81 3.86
CA THR A 53 -7.28 -3.97 5.30
C THR A 53 -5.94 -4.20 6.00
N ILE A 54 -5.94 -4.04 7.32
CA ILE A 54 -4.72 -4.27 8.11
C ILE A 54 -4.18 -5.69 7.88
N ASP A 55 -5.06 -6.70 7.87
CA ASP A 55 -4.66 -8.08 7.62
C ASP A 55 -3.97 -8.22 6.26
N ASN A 56 -4.56 -7.61 5.23
CA ASN A 56 -4.01 -7.67 3.89
C ASN A 56 -2.71 -6.89 3.77
N LEU A 57 -2.53 -5.79 4.53
CA LEU A 57 -1.27 -5.07 4.57
C LEU A 57 -0.14 -5.94 5.10
N VAL A 58 -0.40 -6.75 6.13
CA VAL A 58 0.60 -7.66 6.69
C VAL A 58 1.05 -8.67 5.63
N VAL A 59 0.10 -9.29 4.93
CA VAL A 59 0.40 -10.25 3.88
C VAL A 59 1.15 -9.57 2.73
N LEU A 60 0.71 -8.37 2.34
CA LEU A 60 1.33 -7.62 1.26
C LEU A 60 2.78 -7.27 1.58
N ALA A 61 3.04 -6.79 2.80
CA ALA A 61 4.40 -6.48 3.23
C ALA A 61 5.29 -7.72 3.16
N ALA A 62 4.79 -8.86 3.62
CA ALA A 62 5.53 -10.12 3.56
C ALA A 62 5.80 -10.55 2.11
N ALA A 63 4.78 -10.46 1.24
CA ALA A 63 4.92 -10.83 -0.16
C ALA A 63 5.92 -9.94 -0.90
N LEU A 64 5.92 -8.65 -0.61
CA LEU A 64 6.80 -7.67 -1.23
C LEU A 64 8.16 -7.59 -0.54
N GLN A 65 8.33 -8.26 0.59
CA GLN A 65 9.56 -8.28 1.39
C GLN A 65 9.97 -6.88 1.85
N VAL A 66 8.98 -6.14 2.32
CA VAL A 66 9.17 -4.80 2.87
C VAL A 66 8.51 -4.72 4.24
N ARG A 67 8.75 -3.64 4.95
CA ARG A 67 8.09 -3.38 6.23
C ARG A 67 6.71 -2.79 5.98
N LEU A 68 5.82 -2.93 6.95
CA LEU A 68 4.48 -2.35 6.86
C LEU A 68 4.53 -0.85 6.60
N ASP A 69 5.40 -0.15 7.31
CA ASP A 69 5.53 1.31 7.17
C ASP A 69 6.15 1.72 5.85
N ASP A 70 6.82 0.81 5.12
CA ASP A 70 7.31 1.10 3.78
C ASP A 70 6.19 1.18 2.73
N LEU A 71 5.04 0.62 3.04
CA LEU A 71 3.91 0.58 2.09
C LEU A 71 3.15 1.90 2.05
N LEU A 72 3.00 2.55 3.20
CA LEU A 72 2.12 3.71 3.34
C LEU A 72 2.89 5.00 3.10
N ILE A 73 2.32 5.87 2.27
CA ILE A 73 2.84 7.21 2.04
C ILE A 73 1.94 8.17 2.81
N LEU A 74 2.55 8.94 3.69
CA LEU A 74 1.82 9.86 4.55
C LEU A 74 1.90 11.27 4.01
N ASP A 75 0.80 12.00 4.18
CA ASP A 75 0.75 13.43 4.01
C ASP A 75 0.86 14.05 5.40
N VAL A 76 1.98 14.70 5.69
CA VAL A 76 2.29 15.22 7.01
C VAL A 76 2.24 16.74 6.97
N PRO A 77 1.46 17.39 7.86
CA PRO A 77 1.44 18.85 7.94
C PRO A 77 2.84 19.42 8.17
N ALA A 78 3.11 20.58 7.56
CA ALA A 78 4.44 21.19 7.57
C ALA A 78 4.92 21.49 8.98
N GLN A 79 4.01 21.80 9.91
CA GLN A 79 4.33 22.15 11.29
C GLN A 79 4.43 20.94 12.21
N MET A 80 4.28 19.72 11.67
CA MET A 80 4.33 18.50 12.47
C MET A 80 5.56 17.69 12.08
N LYS A 81 6.27 17.20 13.09
CA LYS A 81 7.37 16.25 12.87
C LYS A 81 6.95 14.89 13.39
N ILE A 82 7.13 13.89 12.56
CA ILE A 82 6.83 12.51 12.90
C ILE A 82 8.10 11.70 12.81
N GLY A 83 8.21 10.78 13.69
CA GLY A 83 9.33 9.88 13.71
C GLY A 83 10.41 10.41 14.56
N ALA A 84 11.51 10.00 14.29
CA ALA A 84 12.77 10.28 14.91
C ALA A 84 13.37 9.64 15.90
#